data_239aef3585ecce32ea5c901e8df773f6
#
_entry.id   239aef3585ecce32ea5c901e8df773f6
#
_cell.length_a   1.000
_cell.length_b   1.000
_cell.length_c   1.000
_cell.angle_alpha   90.00
_cell.angle_beta   90.00
_cell.angle_gamma   90.00
#
_symmetry.space_group_name_H-M   'P 1'
#
loop_
_entity.id
_entity.type
_entity.pdbx_description
1 polymer ?
#
loop_
_entity_poly.entity_id
_entity_poly.type
_entity_poly.pdbx_seq_one_letter_code
_entity_poly.pdbx_strand_id
1 'polypeptide(L)'
;MNTNLDIQIEEALKAYLASGVEDQVDYQKFYLYSIVTHSTAIEGSTVTEIENQLLFDEGIAAKGRSLTEQMMNVDLKDAYLNAFKIASENPTYTLRLLQQLSALVMRRTGSEYSTIAGQFDSSKGEFRLCNVSAGIGGRSYLAYNKVPQAINDFCQWLNDEIANIDKTDIVACYRLSFEAHFRLVTIHPWVDGNGRTTRLVMNMIQRQLSLIPSIVRKEDKGEYIQSLVDSRENEDSTIAQDAMLRHHIEDLNRRTLQYQENDTVNLHPGTVNDTVNELKESLKRIYIAIHKNPKITHSQLMELFNISESTAKRATRDLKKLGYIEREGSDKTGRWVLIK
;
A
#
# COMPACT_ATOMS: atom_id res chain seq x y z
N MET A 1 14.90 9.00 -21.62
CA MET A 1 14.58 7.74 -20.93
C MET A 1 15.87 7.15 -20.38
N ASN A 2 15.86 6.72 -19.14
CA ASN A 2 17.05 6.19 -18.47
C ASN A 2 17.14 4.67 -18.71
N THR A 3 17.84 4.27 -19.79
CA THR A 3 18.03 2.88 -20.20
C THR A 3 18.53 1.95 -19.07
N ASN A 4 19.22 2.51 -18.08
CA ASN A 4 19.69 1.73 -16.93
C ASN A 4 18.54 1.34 -15.98
N LEU A 5 17.58 2.25 -15.72
CA LEU A 5 16.39 1.95 -14.91
C LEU A 5 15.47 0.95 -15.62
N ASP A 6 15.38 1.02 -16.94
CA ASP A 6 14.55 0.10 -17.73
C ASP A 6 15.08 -1.34 -17.62
N ILE A 7 16.38 -1.55 -17.63
CA ILE A 7 17.01 -2.86 -17.39
C ILE A 7 16.80 -3.32 -15.93
N GLN A 8 16.99 -2.41 -14.96
CA GLN A 8 16.88 -2.74 -13.54
C GLN A 8 15.46 -3.19 -13.15
N ILE A 9 14.41 -2.59 -13.73
CA ILE A 9 13.03 -3.04 -13.41
C ILE A 9 12.76 -4.43 -13.97
N GLU A 10 13.23 -4.76 -15.17
CA GLU A 10 13.08 -6.09 -15.75
C GLU A 10 13.81 -7.15 -14.90
N GLU A 11 15.03 -6.86 -14.45
CA GLU A 11 15.79 -7.74 -13.55
C GLU A 11 15.10 -7.91 -12.20
N ALA A 12 14.62 -6.85 -11.61
CA ALA A 12 13.91 -6.88 -10.32
C ALA A 12 12.62 -7.69 -10.41
N LEU A 13 11.81 -7.49 -11.46
CA LEU A 13 10.60 -8.27 -11.72
C LEU A 13 10.89 -9.74 -11.92
N LYS A 14 11.93 -10.06 -12.72
CA LYS A 14 12.35 -11.45 -12.94
C LYS A 14 12.78 -12.12 -11.63
N ALA A 15 13.57 -11.44 -10.80
CA ALA A 15 14.02 -11.96 -9.52
C ALA A 15 12.82 -12.13 -8.54
N TYR A 16 11.91 -11.16 -8.50
CA TYR A 16 10.72 -11.22 -7.69
C TYR A 16 9.81 -12.40 -8.06
N LEU A 17 9.46 -12.55 -9.34
CA LEU A 17 8.64 -13.68 -9.81
C LEU A 17 9.33 -15.04 -9.60
N ALA A 18 10.64 -15.12 -9.83
CA ALA A 18 11.41 -16.35 -9.61
C ALA A 18 11.55 -16.72 -8.13
N SER A 19 11.36 -15.78 -7.21
CA SER A 19 11.47 -16.05 -5.76
C SER A 19 10.31 -16.89 -5.22
N GLY A 20 9.14 -16.90 -5.87
CA GLY A 20 7.92 -17.54 -5.34
C GLY A 20 7.26 -16.77 -4.19
N VAL A 21 7.63 -15.51 -3.96
CA VAL A 21 7.06 -14.70 -2.88
C VAL A 21 5.53 -14.57 -2.98
N GLU A 22 4.98 -14.59 -4.19
CA GLU A 22 3.53 -14.50 -4.44
C GLU A 22 2.77 -15.79 -4.11
N ASP A 23 3.46 -16.93 -3.97
CA ASP A 23 2.85 -18.21 -3.63
C ASP A 23 2.51 -18.34 -2.14
N GLN A 24 2.90 -17.35 -1.34
CA GLN A 24 2.57 -17.34 0.09
C GLN A 24 1.07 -17.21 0.31
N VAL A 25 0.56 -17.93 1.30
CA VAL A 25 -0.85 -17.85 1.73
C VAL A 25 -1.20 -16.40 2.08
N ASP A 26 -2.31 -15.93 1.53
CA ASP A 26 -2.83 -14.56 1.73
C ASP A 26 -1.90 -13.43 1.23
N TYR A 27 -0.87 -13.72 0.42
CA TYR A 27 0.09 -12.73 -0.05
C TYR A 27 -0.60 -11.51 -0.67
N GLN A 28 -1.55 -11.71 -1.59
CA GLN A 28 -2.29 -10.64 -2.25
C GLN A 28 -3.07 -9.75 -1.27
N LYS A 29 -3.60 -10.34 -0.20
CA LYS A 29 -4.28 -9.62 0.88
C LYS A 29 -3.31 -8.72 1.65
N PHE A 30 -2.18 -9.27 2.08
CA PHE A 30 -1.18 -8.48 2.82
C PHE A 30 -0.49 -7.44 1.94
N TYR A 31 -0.32 -7.73 0.66
CA TYR A 31 0.19 -6.76 -0.29
C TYR A 31 -0.75 -5.55 -0.41
N LEU A 32 -2.06 -5.80 -0.52
CA LEU A 32 -3.08 -4.75 -0.50
C LEU A 32 -3.03 -3.93 0.80
N TYR A 33 -2.86 -4.58 1.95
CA TYR A 33 -2.78 -3.88 3.24
C TYR A 33 -1.56 -2.96 3.31
N SER A 34 -0.43 -3.41 2.75
CA SER A 34 0.77 -2.58 2.63
C SER A 34 0.53 -1.36 1.72
N ILE A 35 -0.09 -1.54 0.54
CA ILE A 35 -0.46 -0.43 -0.36
C ILE A 35 -1.31 0.61 0.41
N VAL A 36 -2.37 0.15 1.07
CA VAL A 36 -3.30 1.03 1.81
C VAL A 36 -2.58 1.78 2.92
N THR A 37 -1.80 1.06 3.74
CA THR A 37 -1.09 1.66 4.88
C THR A 37 -0.11 2.73 4.44
N HIS A 38 0.73 2.45 3.45
CA HIS A 38 1.69 3.44 2.95
C HIS A 38 1.00 4.62 2.27
N SER A 39 -0.04 4.37 1.47
CA SER A 39 -0.76 5.43 0.78
C SER A 39 -1.48 6.38 1.75
N THR A 40 -2.06 5.88 2.84
CA THR A 40 -2.69 6.74 3.86
C THR A 40 -1.66 7.42 4.75
N ALA A 41 -0.52 6.79 5.01
CA ALA A 41 0.57 7.38 5.80
C ALA A 41 1.22 8.58 5.09
N ILE A 42 1.29 8.61 3.75
CA ILE A 42 1.69 9.79 2.98
C ILE A 42 0.76 10.98 3.29
N GLU A 43 -0.52 10.74 3.52
CA GLU A 43 -1.52 11.76 3.86
C GLU A 43 -1.61 12.05 5.36
N GLY A 44 -0.75 11.45 6.17
CA GLY A 44 -0.62 11.73 7.60
C GLY A 44 -1.25 10.70 8.53
N SER A 45 -1.78 9.58 8.03
CA SER A 45 -2.22 8.48 8.89
C SER A 45 -1.03 7.88 9.63
N THR A 46 -1.24 7.60 10.91
CA THR A 46 -0.23 6.97 11.78
C THR A 46 -0.54 5.48 12.04
N VAL A 47 -1.62 4.95 11.44
CA VAL A 47 -2.02 3.55 11.55
C VAL A 47 -0.96 2.67 10.88
N THR A 48 -0.48 1.66 11.61
CA THR A 48 0.54 0.72 11.13
C THR A 48 -0.06 -0.43 10.32
N GLU A 49 0.77 -1.18 9.58
CA GLU A 49 0.31 -2.37 8.83
C GLU A 49 -0.34 -3.42 9.76
N ILE A 50 0.22 -3.64 10.95
CA ILE A 50 -0.34 -4.57 11.94
C ILE A 50 -1.69 -4.08 12.47
N GLU A 51 -1.81 -2.78 12.77
CA GLU A 51 -3.07 -2.19 13.20
C GLU A 51 -4.13 -2.26 12.10
N ASN A 52 -3.74 -2.03 10.84
CA ASN A 52 -4.62 -2.19 9.68
C ASN A 52 -5.04 -3.64 9.47
N GLN A 53 -4.14 -4.61 9.65
CA GLN A 53 -4.51 -6.02 9.59
C GLN A 53 -5.58 -6.37 10.64
N LEU A 54 -5.40 -5.96 11.89
CA LEU A 54 -6.39 -6.19 12.95
C LEU A 54 -7.71 -5.48 12.67
N LEU A 55 -7.65 -4.25 12.14
CA LEU A 55 -8.84 -3.48 11.76
C LEU A 55 -9.61 -4.13 10.61
N PHE A 56 -8.90 -4.64 9.60
CA PHE A 56 -9.52 -5.18 8.40
C PHE A 56 -9.99 -6.62 8.56
N ASP A 57 -9.27 -7.45 9.30
CA ASP A 57 -9.59 -8.87 9.46
C ASP A 57 -10.50 -9.14 10.65
N GLU A 58 -10.33 -8.41 11.76
CA GLU A 58 -11.01 -8.69 13.04
C GLU A 58 -11.95 -7.54 13.48
N GLY A 59 -11.96 -6.41 12.77
CA GLY A 59 -12.73 -5.23 13.16
C GLY A 59 -12.21 -4.54 14.43
N ILE A 60 -10.97 -4.85 14.84
CA ILE A 60 -10.37 -4.28 16.05
C ILE A 60 -9.81 -2.90 15.74
N ALA A 61 -10.39 -1.87 16.39
CA ALA A 61 -9.95 -0.50 16.24
C ALA A 61 -8.52 -0.28 16.77
N ALA A 62 -7.71 0.48 16.01
CA ALA A 62 -6.35 0.84 16.40
C ALA A 62 -6.37 1.80 17.58
N LYS A 63 -5.83 1.35 18.73
CA LYS A 63 -5.85 2.12 19.97
C LYS A 63 -4.97 3.36 19.86
N GLY A 64 -5.53 4.51 20.23
CA GLY A 64 -4.81 5.80 20.21
C GLY A 64 -4.73 6.46 18.83
N ARG A 65 -5.36 5.88 17.81
CA ARG A 65 -5.52 6.49 16.48
C ARG A 65 -6.89 7.16 16.38
N SER A 66 -6.96 8.27 15.66
CA SER A 66 -8.24 8.95 15.43
C SER A 66 -9.19 8.09 14.60
N LEU A 67 -10.48 8.27 14.77
CA LEU A 67 -11.49 7.60 13.94
C LEU A 67 -11.32 7.96 12.46
N THR A 68 -10.96 9.21 12.16
CA THR A 68 -10.73 9.68 10.78
C THR A 68 -9.58 8.91 10.12
N GLU A 69 -8.45 8.70 10.80
CA GLU A 69 -7.35 7.90 10.26
C GLU A 69 -7.78 6.46 9.98
N GLN A 70 -8.52 5.84 10.91
CA GLN A 70 -9.01 4.47 10.74
C GLN A 70 -9.99 4.36 9.57
N MET A 71 -10.93 5.30 9.46
CA MET A 71 -11.89 5.33 8.34
C MET A 71 -11.21 5.59 7.00
N MET A 72 -10.17 6.44 6.97
CA MET A 72 -9.36 6.67 5.77
C MET A 72 -8.74 5.36 5.25
N ASN A 73 -8.24 4.51 6.14
CA ASN A 73 -7.67 3.20 5.76
C ASN A 73 -8.77 2.23 5.30
N VAL A 74 -9.92 2.18 5.98
CA VAL A 74 -11.05 1.32 5.59
C VAL A 74 -11.60 1.73 4.23
N ASP A 75 -11.83 3.04 4.01
CA ASP A 75 -12.33 3.56 2.73
C ASP A 75 -11.37 3.25 1.59
N LEU A 76 -10.07 3.45 1.80
CA LEU A 76 -9.07 3.18 0.77
C LEU A 76 -8.96 1.69 0.46
N LYS A 77 -9.02 0.80 1.46
CA LYS A 77 -9.07 -0.66 1.23
C LYS A 77 -10.28 -1.05 0.37
N ASP A 78 -11.48 -0.56 0.74
CA ASP A 78 -12.71 -0.85 -0.01
C ASP A 78 -12.64 -0.29 -1.44
N ALA A 79 -12.02 0.89 -1.62
CA ALA A 79 -11.79 1.50 -2.92
C ALA A 79 -10.84 0.66 -3.79
N TYR A 80 -9.74 0.12 -3.24
CA TYR A 80 -8.81 -0.77 -3.95
C TYR A 80 -9.46 -2.08 -4.38
N LEU A 81 -10.23 -2.73 -3.50
CA LEU A 81 -10.94 -3.96 -3.84
C LEU A 81 -11.91 -3.74 -5.03
N ASN A 82 -12.63 -2.60 -5.01
CA ASN A 82 -13.52 -2.23 -6.09
C ASN A 82 -12.76 -1.89 -7.38
N ALA A 83 -11.70 -1.08 -7.29
CA ALA A 83 -10.88 -0.68 -8.44
C ALA A 83 -10.20 -1.88 -9.12
N PHE A 84 -9.69 -2.84 -8.36
CA PHE A 84 -9.05 -4.04 -8.92
C PHE A 84 -10.08 -4.98 -9.59
N LYS A 85 -11.30 -5.06 -9.05
CA LYS A 85 -12.39 -5.76 -9.72
C LYS A 85 -12.72 -5.11 -11.06
N ILE A 86 -12.91 -3.78 -11.08
CA ILE A 86 -13.18 -3.04 -12.32
C ILE A 86 -12.01 -3.19 -13.31
N ALA A 87 -10.75 -3.12 -12.86
CA ALA A 87 -9.57 -3.29 -13.72
C ALA A 87 -9.57 -4.62 -14.47
N SER A 88 -10.01 -5.72 -13.85
CA SER A 88 -10.09 -7.03 -14.50
C SER A 88 -11.16 -7.13 -15.61
N GLU A 89 -12.06 -6.16 -15.66
CA GLU A 89 -13.10 -6.05 -16.70
C GLU A 89 -12.64 -5.17 -17.90
N ASN A 90 -11.39 -4.72 -17.93
CA ASN A 90 -10.81 -3.83 -18.95
C ASN A 90 -11.67 -2.55 -19.18
N PRO A 91 -11.85 -1.72 -18.15
CA PRO A 91 -12.75 -0.58 -18.21
C PRO A 91 -12.23 0.50 -19.15
N THR A 92 -13.18 1.31 -19.66
CA THR A 92 -12.87 2.61 -20.26
C THR A 92 -12.87 3.68 -19.16
N TYR A 93 -11.80 4.46 -19.09
CA TYR A 93 -11.70 5.56 -18.13
C TYR A 93 -12.60 6.71 -18.56
N THR A 94 -13.41 7.19 -17.65
CA THR A 94 -14.34 8.30 -17.84
C THR A 94 -14.34 9.21 -16.63
N LEU A 95 -14.74 10.45 -16.81
CA LEU A 95 -14.94 11.40 -15.71
C LEU A 95 -15.80 10.77 -14.58
N ARG A 96 -16.87 10.08 -14.95
CA ARG A 96 -17.75 9.42 -13.99
C ARG A 96 -17.05 8.30 -13.20
N LEU A 97 -16.21 7.49 -13.86
CA LEU A 97 -15.44 6.45 -13.18
C LEU A 97 -14.47 7.06 -12.16
N LEU A 98 -13.76 8.14 -12.55
CA LEU A 98 -12.84 8.82 -11.61
C LEU A 98 -13.58 9.42 -10.42
N GLN A 99 -14.76 10.01 -10.62
CA GLN A 99 -15.60 10.48 -9.52
C GLN A 99 -16.07 9.33 -8.61
N GLN A 100 -16.47 8.21 -9.16
CA GLN A 100 -16.87 7.01 -8.39
C GLN A 100 -15.70 6.47 -7.54
N LEU A 101 -14.49 6.41 -8.10
CA LEU A 101 -13.30 5.99 -7.36
C LEU A 101 -12.97 6.96 -6.22
N SER A 102 -13.02 8.28 -6.48
CA SER A 102 -12.82 9.29 -5.45
C SER A 102 -13.90 9.23 -4.36
N ALA A 103 -15.16 9.00 -4.72
CA ALA A 103 -16.24 8.81 -3.76
C ALA A 103 -15.99 7.63 -2.81
N LEU A 104 -15.43 6.53 -3.30
CA LEU A 104 -15.04 5.40 -2.45
C LEU A 104 -13.89 5.77 -1.49
N VAL A 105 -12.87 6.47 -2.00
CA VAL A 105 -11.70 6.93 -1.21
C VAL A 105 -12.11 7.91 -0.10
N MET A 106 -13.13 8.73 -0.34
CA MET A 106 -13.56 9.80 0.56
C MET A 106 -14.87 9.49 1.30
N ARG A 107 -15.38 8.29 1.20
CA ARG A 107 -16.73 7.87 1.61
C ARG A 107 -17.12 8.30 3.03
N ARG A 108 -16.22 8.15 4.00
CA ARG A 108 -16.45 8.44 5.42
C ARG A 108 -15.62 9.63 5.93
N THR A 109 -14.72 10.16 5.08
CA THR A 109 -13.80 11.25 5.44
C THR A 109 -14.04 12.52 4.63
N GLY A 110 -14.88 12.48 3.60
CA GLY A 110 -15.29 13.63 2.81
C GLY A 110 -16.30 14.52 3.52
N SER A 111 -16.53 15.70 2.95
CA SER A 111 -17.42 16.74 3.47
C SER A 111 -18.10 17.50 2.34
N GLU A 112 -19.20 18.18 2.67
CA GLU A 112 -19.83 19.16 1.81
C GLU A 112 -19.14 20.52 1.92
N TYR A 113 -19.02 21.20 0.80
CA TYR A 113 -18.40 22.52 0.66
C TYR A 113 -19.37 23.49 -0.02
N SER A 114 -19.42 24.71 0.50
CA SER A 114 -20.16 25.82 -0.11
C SER A 114 -19.18 26.88 -0.59
N THR A 115 -19.27 27.25 -1.85
CA THR A 115 -18.41 28.27 -2.49
C THR A 115 -19.24 29.26 -3.28
N ILE A 116 -18.64 30.33 -3.77
CA ILE A 116 -19.31 31.29 -4.66
C ILE A 116 -19.79 30.62 -5.97
N ALA A 117 -19.09 29.57 -6.42
CA ALA A 117 -19.42 28.83 -7.65
C ALA A 117 -20.49 27.75 -7.44
N GLY A 118 -20.90 27.49 -6.22
CA GLY A 118 -21.91 26.49 -5.86
C GLY A 118 -21.48 25.58 -4.72
N GLN A 119 -22.26 24.52 -4.54
CA GLN A 119 -22.01 23.48 -3.53
C GLN A 119 -21.46 22.23 -4.21
N PHE A 120 -20.61 21.50 -3.52
CA PHE A 120 -20.10 20.21 -3.92
C PHE A 120 -19.73 19.36 -2.70
N ASP A 121 -19.75 18.03 -2.87
CA ASP A 121 -19.53 17.07 -1.81
C ASP A 121 -18.36 16.12 -2.18
N SER A 122 -17.25 16.21 -1.45
CA SER A 122 -16.09 15.37 -1.67
C SER A 122 -16.34 13.89 -1.35
N SER A 123 -17.30 13.59 -0.46
CA SER A 123 -17.68 12.19 -0.18
C SER A 123 -18.41 11.52 -1.35
N LYS A 124 -18.94 12.30 -2.29
CA LYS A 124 -19.55 11.86 -3.53
C LYS A 124 -18.59 11.88 -4.73
N GLY A 125 -17.32 12.24 -4.48
CA GLY A 125 -16.30 12.35 -5.52
C GLY A 125 -16.51 13.53 -6.47
N GLU A 126 -17.31 14.52 -6.08
CA GLU A 126 -17.57 15.70 -6.90
C GLU A 126 -16.31 16.56 -7.04
N PHE A 127 -16.10 17.09 -8.22
CA PHE A 127 -14.97 17.98 -8.47
C PHE A 127 -15.12 19.30 -7.71
N ARG A 128 -13.99 19.85 -7.29
CA ARG A 128 -13.95 21.12 -6.59
C ARG A 128 -14.52 22.27 -7.42
N LEU A 129 -15.25 23.13 -6.76
CA LEU A 129 -15.74 24.42 -7.29
C LEU A 129 -14.99 25.60 -6.68
N CYS A 130 -13.72 25.41 -6.33
CA CYS A 130 -12.83 26.44 -5.82
C CYS A 130 -11.39 26.19 -6.31
N ASN A 131 -10.59 27.25 -6.35
CA ASN A 131 -9.16 27.11 -6.61
C ASN A 131 -8.44 26.61 -5.36
N VAL A 132 -7.41 25.79 -5.57
CA VAL A 132 -6.58 25.25 -4.52
C VAL A 132 -5.10 25.41 -4.87
N SER A 133 -4.23 25.38 -3.85
CA SER A 133 -2.78 25.51 -4.00
C SER A 133 -2.05 24.41 -3.22
N ALA A 134 -0.81 24.14 -3.58
CA ALA A 134 0.08 23.21 -2.88
C ALA A 134 0.57 23.81 -1.56
N GLY A 135 -0.25 23.72 -0.51
CA GLY A 135 0.06 24.30 0.80
C GLY A 135 -0.05 25.83 0.84
N ILE A 136 0.34 26.41 1.97
CA ILE A 136 0.33 27.85 2.18
C ILE A 136 1.48 28.50 1.38
N GLY A 137 1.13 29.37 0.42
CA GLY A 137 2.10 30.06 -0.44
C GLY A 137 2.66 29.23 -1.58
N GLY A 138 2.19 27.98 -1.75
CA GLY A 138 2.58 27.13 -2.86
C GLY A 138 1.93 27.49 -4.19
N ARG A 139 2.42 26.89 -5.29
CA ARG A 139 1.91 27.10 -6.65
C ARG A 139 0.44 26.66 -6.75
N SER A 140 -0.40 27.46 -7.39
CA SER A 140 -1.80 27.13 -7.63
C SER A 140 -1.92 25.99 -8.64
N TYR A 141 -2.89 25.10 -8.40
CA TYR A 141 -3.31 24.10 -9.37
C TYR A 141 -4.20 24.71 -10.45
N LEU A 142 -4.63 23.87 -11.38
CA LEU A 142 -5.52 24.28 -12.48
C LEU A 142 -6.78 24.99 -11.93
N ALA A 143 -7.24 26.06 -12.59
CA ALA A 143 -8.47 26.72 -12.21
C ALA A 143 -9.67 25.76 -12.23
N TYR A 144 -10.52 25.81 -11.22
CA TYR A 144 -11.59 24.83 -11.02
C TYR A 144 -12.53 24.68 -12.23
N ASN A 145 -12.83 25.76 -12.92
CA ASN A 145 -13.70 25.76 -14.10
C ASN A 145 -13.09 25.05 -15.32
N LYS A 146 -11.77 24.80 -15.32
CA LYS A 146 -11.07 24.05 -16.36
C LYS A 146 -10.94 22.56 -16.03
N VAL A 147 -11.22 22.16 -14.77
CA VAL A 147 -11.06 20.77 -14.31
C VAL A 147 -11.88 19.77 -15.12
N PRO A 148 -13.19 19.98 -15.41
CA PRO A 148 -13.97 18.99 -16.14
C PRO A 148 -13.40 18.70 -17.54
N GLN A 149 -12.97 19.75 -18.27
CA GLN A 149 -12.36 19.57 -19.59
C GLN A 149 -11.02 18.83 -19.48
N ALA A 150 -10.15 19.24 -18.56
CA ALA A 150 -8.86 18.59 -18.37
C ALA A 150 -8.99 17.10 -17.99
N ILE A 151 -10.04 16.73 -17.23
CA ILE A 151 -10.33 15.33 -16.92
C ILE A 151 -10.84 14.57 -18.14
N ASN A 152 -11.68 15.16 -18.97
CA ASN A 152 -12.09 14.54 -20.24
C ASN A 152 -10.89 14.30 -21.15
N ASP A 153 -10.02 15.30 -21.33
CA ASP A 153 -8.81 15.18 -22.12
C ASP A 153 -7.86 14.11 -21.58
N PHE A 154 -7.71 14.05 -20.25
CA PHE A 154 -6.94 13.00 -19.56
C PHE A 154 -7.53 11.61 -19.82
N CYS A 155 -8.83 11.44 -19.69
CA CYS A 155 -9.48 10.15 -19.91
C CYS A 155 -9.36 9.70 -21.37
N GLN A 156 -9.53 10.60 -22.33
CA GLN A 156 -9.34 10.30 -23.75
C GLN A 156 -7.90 9.86 -24.01
N TRP A 157 -6.91 10.66 -23.59
CA TRP A 157 -5.49 10.31 -23.72
C TRP A 157 -5.19 8.94 -23.12
N LEU A 158 -5.64 8.67 -21.88
CA LEU A 158 -5.35 7.41 -21.18
C LEU A 158 -5.95 6.20 -21.92
N ASN A 159 -7.19 6.32 -22.40
CA ASN A 159 -7.84 5.25 -23.15
C ASN A 159 -7.13 4.97 -24.48
N ASP A 160 -6.70 6.02 -25.19
CA ASP A 160 -5.96 5.90 -26.44
C ASP A 160 -4.60 5.22 -26.21
N GLU A 161 -3.87 5.62 -25.15
CA GLU A 161 -2.59 4.98 -24.79
C GLU A 161 -2.76 3.51 -24.42
N ILE A 162 -3.75 3.17 -23.57
CA ILE A 162 -4.02 1.78 -23.17
C ILE A 162 -4.41 0.92 -24.39
N ALA A 163 -5.12 1.48 -25.35
CA ALA A 163 -5.52 0.76 -26.56
C ALA A 163 -4.36 0.48 -27.51
N ASN A 164 -3.33 1.35 -27.52
CA ASN A 164 -2.22 1.27 -28.47
C ASN A 164 -0.92 0.71 -27.88
N ILE A 165 -0.80 0.63 -26.54
CA ILE A 165 0.43 0.15 -25.88
C ILE A 165 0.70 -1.30 -26.18
N ASP A 166 1.96 -1.64 -26.44
CA ASP A 166 2.41 -3.03 -26.45
C ASP A 166 2.46 -3.56 -25.00
N LYS A 167 1.49 -4.41 -24.65
CA LYS A 167 1.37 -4.98 -23.31
C LYS A 167 2.51 -5.94 -22.94
N THR A 168 3.36 -6.31 -23.90
CA THR A 168 4.56 -7.10 -23.66
C THR A 168 5.75 -6.25 -23.24
N ASP A 169 5.72 -4.94 -23.53
CA ASP A 169 6.67 -3.96 -23.03
C ASP A 169 6.29 -3.54 -21.61
N ILE A 170 6.75 -4.31 -20.64
CA ILE A 170 6.44 -4.10 -19.21
C ILE A 170 6.91 -2.71 -18.74
N VAL A 171 8.04 -2.23 -19.23
CA VAL A 171 8.60 -0.94 -18.87
C VAL A 171 7.70 0.20 -19.36
N ALA A 172 7.29 0.16 -20.63
CA ALA A 172 6.35 1.12 -21.18
C ALA A 172 5.01 1.11 -20.42
N CYS A 173 4.52 -0.06 -20.04
CA CYS A 173 3.29 -0.20 -19.24
C CYS A 173 3.40 0.46 -17.86
N TYR A 174 4.51 0.27 -17.14
CA TYR A 174 4.74 0.98 -15.88
C TYR A 174 4.84 2.49 -16.07
N ARG A 175 5.61 2.94 -17.07
CA ARG A 175 5.77 4.37 -17.40
C ARG A 175 4.44 5.02 -17.73
N LEU A 176 3.57 4.37 -18.48
CA LEU A 176 2.20 4.85 -18.74
C LEU A 176 1.41 5.04 -17.45
N SER A 177 1.47 4.09 -16.53
CA SER A 177 0.77 4.19 -15.25
C SER A 177 1.27 5.35 -14.39
N PHE A 178 2.58 5.59 -14.38
CA PHE A 178 3.22 6.70 -13.66
C PHE A 178 2.94 8.06 -14.33
N GLU A 179 2.92 8.10 -15.64
CA GLU A 179 2.49 9.29 -16.40
C GLU A 179 1.04 9.65 -16.09
N ALA A 180 0.14 8.66 -16.09
CA ALA A 180 -1.25 8.86 -15.72
C ALA A 180 -1.40 9.40 -14.31
N HIS A 181 -0.63 8.87 -13.36
CA HIS A 181 -0.57 9.38 -11.99
C HIS A 181 -0.13 10.84 -11.94
N PHE A 182 0.98 11.18 -12.61
CA PHE A 182 1.50 12.55 -12.66
C PHE A 182 0.52 13.54 -13.27
N ARG A 183 -0.10 13.19 -14.40
CA ARG A 183 -1.11 14.04 -15.05
C ARG A 183 -2.31 14.29 -14.14
N LEU A 184 -2.86 13.23 -13.56
CA LEU A 184 -4.05 13.34 -12.74
C LEU A 184 -3.80 14.11 -11.44
N VAL A 185 -2.66 13.89 -10.75
CA VAL A 185 -2.31 14.64 -9.55
C VAL A 185 -1.99 16.10 -9.86
N THR A 186 -1.52 16.42 -11.07
CA THR A 186 -1.26 17.78 -11.54
C THR A 186 -2.55 18.53 -11.84
N ILE A 187 -3.57 17.89 -12.43
CA ILE A 187 -4.92 18.49 -12.59
C ILE A 187 -5.52 18.82 -11.22
N HIS A 188 -5.31 17.95 -10.23
CA HIS A 188 -5.79 18.11 -8.86
C HIS A 188 -7.30 18.35 -8.78
N PRO A 189 -8.13 17.41 -9.27
CA PRO A 189 -9.53 17.68 -9.55
C PRO A 189 -10.42 17.79 -8.30
N TRP A 190 -10.00 17.28 -7.16
CA TRP A 190 -10.78 17.28 -5.92
C TRP A 190 -10.24 18.30 -4.91
N VAL A 191 -11.03 18.62 -3.90
CA VAL A 191 -10.59 19.49 -2.81
C VAL A 191 -9.71 18.73 -1.82
N ASP A 192 -9.95 17.42 -1.66
CA ASP A 192 -9.18 16.49 -0.82
C ASP A 192 -9.15 15.10 -1.46
N GLY A 193 -8.29 14.21 -0.95
CA GLY A 193 -8.15 12.84 -1.43
C GLY A 193 -7.41 12.67 -2.77
N ASN A 194 -6.86 13.75 -3.34
CA ASN A 194 -6.16 13.67 -4.62
C ASN A 194 -5.02 12.63 -4.61
N GLY A 195 -4.12 12.68 -3.63
CA GLY A 195 -3.00 11.75 -3.56
C GLY A 195 -3.45 10.29 -3.48
N ARG A 196 -4.40 9.97 -2.61
CA ARG A 196 -4.94 8.60 -2.46
C ARG A 196 -5.64 8.12 -3.72
N THR A 197 -6.49 8.97 -4.31
CA THR A 197 -7.25 8.61 -5.52
C THR A 197 -6.32 8.44 -6.73
N THR A 198 -5.31 9.30 -6.91
CA THR A 198 -4.40 9.20 -8.06
C THR A 198 -3.46 7.98 -7.95
N ARG A 199 -3.00 7.62 -6.74
CA ARG A 199 -2.28 6.36 -6.51
C ARG A 199 -3.17 5.14 -6.73
N LEU A 200 -4.44 5.20 -6.33
CA LEU A 200 -5.42 4.15 -6.63
C LEU A 200 -5.61 3.96 -8.15
N VAL A 201 -5.79 5.05 -8.90
CA VAL A 201 -5.94 4.99 -10.37
C VAL A 201 -4.68 4.43 -11.03
N MET A 202 -3.49 4.84 -10.59
CA MET A 202 -2.22 4.28 -11.04
C MET A 202 -2.17 2.75 -10.87
N ASN A 203 -2.47 2.27 -9.66
CA ASN A 203 -2.47 0.82 -9.39
C ASN A 203 -3.60 0.08 -10.13
N MET A 204 -4.73 0.74 -10.39
CA MET A 204 -5.81 0.20 -11.21
C MET A 204 -5.36 0.00 -12.66
N ILE A 205 -4.63 0.95 -13.25
CA ILE A 205 -4.02 0.84 -14.58
C ILE A 205 -3.02 -0.31 -14.60
N GLN A 206 -2.14 -0.38 -13.61
CA GLN A 206 -1.16 -1.47 -13.46
C GLN A 206 -1.87 -2.83 -13.42
N ARG A 207 -2.94 -2.95 -12.65
CA ARG A 207 -3.73 -4.18 -12.57
C ARG A 207 -4.38 -4.54 -13.92
N GLN A 208 -4.93 -3.56 -14.64
CA GLN A 208 -5.51 -3.75 -15.98
C GLN A 208 -4.47 -4.22 -17.00
N LEU A 209 -3.23 -3.77 -16.86
CA LEU A 209 -2.11 -4.16 -17.71
C LEU A 209 -1.37 -5.42 -17.19
N SER A 210 -1.95 -6.12 -16.20
CA SER A 210 -1.38 -7.31 -15.58
C SER A 210 -0.01 -7.10 -14.92
N LEU A 211 0.26 -5.89 -14.45
CA LEU A 211 1.46 -5.54 -13.71
C LEU A 211 1.26 -5.74 -12.20
N ILE A 212 2.37 -5.88 -11.49
CA ILE A 212 2.40 -5.85 -10.02
C ILE A 212 2.15 -4.40 -9.57
N PRO A 213 1.12 -4.11 -8.74
CA PRO A 213 0.84 -2.76 -8.29
C PRO A 213 2.01 -2.15 -7.51
N SER A 214 2.37 -0.89 -7.81
CA SER A 214 3.47 -0.21 -7.15
C SER A 214 3.07 0.36 -5.78
N ILE A 215 3.98 0.31 -4.81
CA ILE A 215 3.82 0.94 -3.51
C ILE A 215 4.69 2.18 -3.42
N VAL A 216 4.08 3.34 -3.20
CA VAL A 216 4.79 4.53 -2.76
C VAL A 216 4.91 4.45 -1.24
N ARG A 217 6.11 4.20 -0.73
CA ARG A 217 6.33 4.05 0.70
C ARG A 217 6.30 5.40 1.43
N LYS A 218 5.87 5.39 2.68
CA LYS A 218 5.84 6.61 3.51
C LYS A 218 7.25 7.18 3.75
N GLU A 219 8.25 6.31 3.76
CA GLU A 219 9.66 6.67 3.92
C GLU A 219 10.15 7.50 2.74
N ASP A 220 9.64 7.22 1.55
CA ASP A 220 10.02 7.86 0.28
C ASP A 220 9.17 9.11 -0.01
N LYS A 221 8.26 9.51 0.90
CA LYS A 221 7.34 10.64 0.72
C LYS A 221 8.04 11.91 0.25
N GLY A 222 9.20 12.23 0.82
CA GLY A 222 9.95 13.44 0.49
C GLY A 222 10.38 13.45 -0.97
N GLU A 223 11.05 12.40 -1.44
CA GLU A 223 11.51 12.25 -2.82
C GLU A 223 10.34 12.17 -3.80
N TYR A 224 9.31 11.40 -3.45
CA TYR A 224 8.10 11.28 -4.24
C TYR A 224 7.43 12.65 -4.50
N ILE A 225 7.20 13.46 -3.46
CA ILE A 225 6.59 14.78 -3.61
C ILE A 225 7.51 15.71 -4.38
N GLN A 226 8.82 15.69 -4.10
CA GLN A 226 9.78 16.55 -4.80
C GLN A 226 9.84 16.22 -6.29
N SER A 227 9.84 14.94 -6.67
CA SER A 227 9.83 14.51 -8.07
C SER A 227 8.59 15.02 -8.85
N LEU A 228 7.42 15.06 -8.19
CA LEU A 228 6.21 15.65 -8.77
C LEU A 228 6.32 17.17 -8.94
N VAL A 229 6.97 17.86 -8.00
CA VAL A 229 7.23 19.31 -8.09
C VAL A 229 8.21 19.59 -9.23
N ASP A 230 9.34 18.91 -9.26
CA ASP A 230 10.38 19.08 -10.27
C ASP A 230 9.86 18.78 -11.66
N SER A 231 9.04 17.74 -11.82
CA SER A 231 8.39 17.42 -13.10
C SER A 231 7.47 18.54 -13.59
N ARG A 232 6.74 19.20 -12.70
CA ARG A 232 5.87 20.33 -13.06
C ARG A 232 6.67 21.59 -13.38
N GLU A 233 7.76 21.82 -12.65
CA GLU A 233 8.59 23.02 -12.85
C GLU A 233 9.40 22.95 -14.13
N ASN A 234 9.89 21.76 -14.49
CA ASN A 234 10.66 21.52 -15.70
C ASN A 234 9.80 21.14 -16.92
N GLU A 235 8.48 21.00 -16.76
CA GLU A 235 7.56 20.49 -17.77
C GLU A 235 8.00 19.12 -18.34
N ASP A 236 8.61 18.30 -17.50
CA ASP A 236 9.18 16.98 -17.82
C ASP A 236 8.66 15.91 -16.85
N SER A 237 7.68 15.14 -17.27
CA SER A 237 7.10 14.05 -16.50
C SER A 237 8.03 12.87 -16.29
N THR A 238 9.12 12.77 -17.04
CA THR A 238 10.08 11.66 -16.92
C THR A 238 10.79 11.67 -15.57
N ILE A 239 10.94 12.83 -14.93
CA ILE A 239 11.52 12.97 -13.59
C ILE A 239 10.69 12.18 -12.56
N ALA A 240 9.37 12.38 -12.55
CA ALA A 240 8.46 11.66 -11.66
C ALA A 240 8.37 10.17 -12.03
N GLN A 241 8.33 9.84 -13.33
CA GLN A 241 8.30 8.45 -13.78
C GLN A 241 9.56 7.69 -13.33
N ASP A 242 10.74 8.28 -13.49
CA ASP A 242 12.02 7.67 -13.07
C ASP A 242 12.09 7.51 -11.54
N ALA A 243 11.60 8.48 -10.76
CA ALA A 243 11.50 8.35 -9.31
C ALA A 243 10.57 7.21 -8.90
N MET A 244 9.38 7.15 -9.49
CA MET A 244 8.41 6.08 -9.21
C MET A 244 8.94 4.70 -9.62
N LEU A 245 9.67 4.62 -10.72
CA LEU A 245 10.30 3.38 -11.18
C LEU A 245 11.38 2.91 -10.21
N ARG A 246 12.26 3.81 -9.72
CA ARG A 246 13.25 3.50 -8.67
C ARG A 246 12.60 2.95 -7.41
N HIS A 247 11.58 3.65 -6.89
CA HIS A 247 10.86 3.19 -5.69
C HIS A 247 10.22 1.82 -5.88
N HIS A 248 9.69 1.53 -7.07
CA HIS A 248 9.12 0.23 -7.38
C HIS A 248 10.17 -0.88 -7.43
N ILE A 249 11.33 -0.63 -8.08
CA ILE A 249 12.47 -1.54 -8.10
C ILE A 249 12.94 -1.86 -6.67
N GLU A 250 13.09 -0.84 -5.83
CA GLU A 250 13.50 -1.01 -4.44
C GLU A 250 12.50 -1.82 -3.62
N ASP A 251 11.19 -1.62 -3.85
CA ASP A 251 10.15 -2.39 -3.16
C ASP A 251 10.17 -3.87 -3.57
N LEU A 252 10.28 -4.16 -4.87
CA LEU A 252 10.40 -5.52 -5.38
C LEU A 252 11.64 -6.24 -4.81
N ASN A 253 12.80 -5.59 -4.87
CA ASN A 253 14.05 -6.15 -4.34
C ASN A 253 13.97 -6.40 -2.83
N ARG A 254 13.41 -5.47 -2.06
CA ARG A 254 13.21 -5.63 -0.61
C ARG A 254 12.34 -6.83 -0.28
N ARG A 255 11.23 -7.02 -1.00
CA ARG A 255 10.33 -8.16 -0.81
C ARG A 255 10.98 -9.48 -1.16
N THR A 256 11.71 -9.51 -2.27
CA THR A 256 12.50 -10.68 -2.68
C THR A 256 13.52 -11.08 -1.61
N LEU A 257 14.29 -10.13 -1.11
CA LEU A 257 15.29 -10.36 -0.06
C LEU A 257 14.65 -10.83 1.25
N GLN A 258 13.59 -10.16 1.70
CA GLN A 258 12.87 -10.54 2.92
C GLN A 258 12.30 -11.96 2.84
N TYR A 259 11.81 -12.36 1.67
CA TYR A 259 11.31 -13.71 1.45
C TYR A 259 12.45 -14.74 1.48
N GLN A 260 13.55 -14.47 0.78
CA GLN A 260 14.74 -15.36 0.76
C GLN A 260 15.38 -15.50 2.15
N GLU A 261 15.48 -14.41 2.93
CA GLU A 261 15.97 -14.46 4.30
C GLU A 261 15.07 -15.31 5.20
N ASN A 262 13.74 -15.21 5.03
CA ASN A 262 12.81 -16.08 5.74
C ASN A 262 12.87 -17.52 5.28
N ASP A 263 13.15 -17.77 4.01
CA ASP A 263 13.25 -19.12 3.43
C ASP A 263 14.57 -19.80 3.81
N THR A 264 15.69 -19.06 3.91
CA THR A 264 16.96 -19.61 4.41
C THR A 264 16.89 -20.04 5.88
N VAL A 265 15.98 -19.45 6.67
CA VAL A 265 15.66 -19.92 8.02
C VAL A 265 14.86 -21.24 7.96
N ASN A 266 14.16 -21.50 6.86
CA ASN A 266 13.37 -22.73 6.64
C ASN A 266 14.18 -23.88 5.99
N LEU A 267 15.45 -23.68 5.58
CA LEU A 267 16.31 -24.69 4.94
C LEU A 267 16.95 -25.69 5.90
N HIS A 268 16.45 -25.85 7.13
CA HIS A 268 16.64 -27.09 7.87
C HIS A 268 15.39 -27.97 7.64
N PRO A 269 15.49 -29.00 6.78
CA PRO A 269 14.36 -29.88 6.50
C PRO A 269 14.13 -30.78 7.72
N GLY A 270 13.11 -30.49 8.46
CA GLY A 270 12.65 -31.34 9.53
C GLY A 270 11.77 -30.62 10.53
N THR A 271 10.48 -30.83 10.47
CA THR A 271 9.51 -30.81 11.55
C THR A 271 8.78 -29.51 11.95
N VAL A 272 9.10 -28.32 11.43
CA VAL A 272 8.43 -27.10 11.95
C VAL A 272 7.16 -26.72 11.16
N ASN A 273 7.09 -26.99 9.85
CA ASN A 273 6.00 -26.47 9.00
C ASN A 273 4.64 -27.19 9.17
N ASP A 274 4.62 -28.50 9.36
CA ASP A 274 3.34 -29.24 9.44
C ASP A 274 2.64 -29.05 10.81
N THR A 275 3.41 -28.85 11.85
CA THR A 275 2.90 -28.69 13.22
C THR A 275 2.39 -27.29 13.54
N VAL A 276 2.93 -26.27 12.88
CA VAL A 276 2.59 -24.83 13.16
C VAL A 276 1.30 -24.40 12.46
N ASN A 277 0.89 -25.09 11.39
CA ASN A 277 -0.33 -24.75 10.65
C ASN A 277 -1.64 -24.95 11.46
N GLU A 278 -1.60 -25.71 12.56
CA GLU A 278 -2.74 -25.89 13.45
C GLU A 278 -2.91 -24.75 14.49
N LEU A 279 -1.90 -23.87 14.62
CA LEU A 279 -1.95 -22.78 15.59
C LEU A 279 -2.71 -21.56 15.04
N LYS A 280 -3.45 -20.88 15.93
CA LYS A 280 -4.00 -19.55 15.63
C LYS A 280 -2.85 -18.60 15.27
N GLU A 281 -3.06 -17.73 14.30
CA GLU A 281 -2.02 -16.84 13.74
C GLU A 281 -1.29 -15.99 14.82
N SER A 282 -2.01 -15.54 15.84
CA SER A 282 -1.42 -14.80 16.96
C SER A 282 -0.42 -15.64 17.80
N LEU A 283 -0.69 -16.93 17.97
CA LEU A 283 0.21 -17.85 18.66
C LEU A 283 1.39 -18.26 17.78
N LYS A 284 1.16 -18.42 16.47
CA LYS A 284 2.17 -18.71 15.47
C LYS A 284 3.30 -17.69 15.48
N ARG A 285 2.96 -16.39 15.48
CA ARG A 285 3.95 -15.30 15.54
C ARG A 285 4.82 -15.35 16.79
N ILE A 286 4.22 -15.62 17.95
CA ILE A 286 4.96 -15.71 19.21
C ILE A 286 5.82 -16.98 19.23
N TYR A 287 5.33 -18.07 18.69
CA TYR A 287 6.10 -19.31 18.53
C TYR A 287 7.35 -19.08 17.65
N ILE A 288 7.20 -18.42 16.49
CA ILE A 288 8.30 -18.07 15.61
C ILE A 288 9.33 -17.15 16.28
N ALA A 289 8.88 -16.16 17.06
CA ALA A 289 9.79 -15.30 17.83
C ALA A 289 10.58 -16.06 18.89
N ILE A 290 9.95 -17.00 19.55
CA ILE A 290 10.60 -17.90 20.52
C ILE A 290 11.61 -18.82 19.82
N HIS A 291 11.25 -19.34 18.65
CA HIS A 291 12.16 -20.15 17.82
C HIS A 291 13.42 -19.36 17.43
N LYS A 292 13.24 -18.10 16.97
CA LYS A 292 14.36 -17.21 16.59
C LYS A 292 15.24 -16.80 17.78
N ASN A 293 14.64 -16.62 18.95
CA ASN A 293 15.35 -16.27 20.18
C ASN A 293 14.81 -17.06 21.37
N PRO A 294 15.35 -18.25 21.66
CA PRO A 294 14.91 -19.07 22.80
C PRO A 294 15.03 -18.39 24.17
N LYS A 295 15.78 -17.31 24.28
CA LYS A 295 15.90 -16.51 25.51
C LYS A 295 14.98 -15.29 25.53
N ILE A 296 14.09 -15.14 24.55
CA ILE A 296 13.19 -13.99 24.47
C ILE A 296 12.32 -13.89 25.72
N THR A 297 12.27 -12.70 26.29
CA THR A 297 11.47 -12.40 27.49
C THR A 297 10.07 -11.94 27.12
N HIS A 298 9.13 -11.99 28.07
CA HIS A 298 7.80 -11.42 27.86
C HIS A 298 7.85 -9.91 27.54
N SER A 299 8.78 -9.16 28.15
CA SER A 299 8.98 -7.73 27.83
C SER A 299 9.42 -7.52 26.39
N GLN A 300 10.31 -8.35 25.86
CA GLN A 300 10.73 -8.30 24.46
C GLN A 300 9.59 -8.72 23.51
N LEU A 301 8.77 -9.71 23.89
CA LEU A 301 7.57 -10.06 23.11
C LEU A 301 6.55 -8.91 23.09
N MET A 302 6.39 -8.21 24.22
CA MET A 302 5.52 -7.02 24.30
C MET A 302 6.00 -5.93 23.34
N GLU A 303 7.28 -5.63 23.33
CA GLU A 303 7.90 -4.62 22.47
C GLU A 303 7.82 -5.02 20.99
N LEU A 304 8.20 -6.28 20.68
CA LEU A 304 8.24 -6.80 19.32
C LEU A 304 6.86 -6.84 18.64
N PHE A 305 5.81 -7.19 19.41
CA PHE A 305 4.45 -7.35 18.87
C PHE A 305 3.47 -6.27 19.32
N ASN A 306 3.94 -5.28 20.07
CA ASN A 306 3.14 -4.20 20.66
C ASN A 306 1.89 -4.71 21.41
N ILE A 307 2.07 -5.76 22.23
CA ILE A 307 1.02 -6.42 23.01
C ILE A 307 1.20 -6.17 24.51
N SER A 308 0.11 -6.33 25.28
CA SER A 308 0.19 -6.22 26.74
C SER A 308 0.94 -7.41 27.37
N GLU A 309 1.49 -7.23 28.57
CA GLU A 309 2.14 -8.29 29.33
C GLU A 309 1.23 -9.49 29.55
N SER A 310 -0.04 -9.22 29.85
CA SER A 310 -1.06 -10.27 30.04
C SER A 310 -1.28 -11.07 28.76
N THR A 311 -1.22 -10.43 27.58
CA THR A 311 -1.35 -11.10 26.27
C THR A 311 -0.11 -11.95 25.98
N ALA A 312 1.11 -11.44 26.21
CA ALA A 312 2.34 -12.20 26.02
C ALA A 312 2.40 -13.43 26.93
N LYS A 313 2.07 -13.26 28.22
CA LYS A 313 2.00 -14.38 29.19
C LYS A 313 0.92 -15.41 28.84
N ARG A 314 -0.25 -14.96 28.37
CA ARG A 314 -1.32 -15.87 27.94
C ARG A 314 -0.88 -16.69 26.73
N ALA A 315 -0.31 -16.06 25.72
CA ALA A 315 0.13 -16.73 24.51
C ALA A 315 1.22 -17.78 24.76
N THR A 316 2.24 -17.47 25.58
CA THR A 316 3.27 -18.46 25.95
C THR A 316 2.70 -19.60 26.78
N ARG A 317 1.73 -19.34 27.66
CA ARG A 317 1.02 -20.37 28.41
C ARG A 317 0.18 -21.28 27.51
N ASP A 318 -0.49 -20.69 26.51
CA ASP A 318 -1.31 -21.45 25.57
C ASP A 318 -0.43 -22.32 24.65
N LEU A 319 0.71 -21.80 24.16
CA LEU A 319 1.71 -22.59 23.43
C LEU A 319 2.26 -23.74 24.27
N LYS A 320 2.54 -23.51 25.56
CA LYS A 320 2.97 -24.56 26.49
C LYS A 320 1.88 -25.62 26.71
N LYS A 321 0.62 -25.20 26.92
CA LYS A 321 -0.52 -26.09 27.08
C LYS A 321 -0.78 -26.96 25.84
N LEU A 322 -0.54 -26.41 24.65
CA LEU A 322 -0.67 -27.11 23.36
C LEU A 322 0.55 -28.02 23.07
N GLY A 323 1.60 -27.97 23.90
CA GLY A 323 2.78 -28.80 23.75
C GLY A 323 3.76 -28.34 22.66
N TYR A 324 3.73 -27.05 22.29
CA TYR A 324 4.65 -26.48 21.31
C TYR A 324 5.96 -25.99 21.91
N ILE A 325 5.91 -25.47 23.14
CA ILE A 325 7.08 -24.96 23.85
C ILE A 325 7.10 -25.44 25.30
N GLU A 326 8.29 -25.51 25.87
CA GLU A 326 8.51 -25.71 27.28
C GLU A 326 9.54 -24.72 27.84
N ARG A 327 9.53 -24.48 29.14
CA ARG A 327 10.50 -23.62 29.81
C ARG A 327 11.54 -24.45 30.51
N GLU A 328 12.80 -24.32 30.12
CA GLU A 328 13.94 -24.95 30.79
C GLU A 328 14.66 -23.89 31.63
N GLY A 329 14.83 -24.18 32.93
CA GLY A 329 15.46 -23.26 33.88
C GLY A 329 14.47 -22.29 34.56
N SER A 330 15.01 -21.26 35.25
CA SER A 330 14.23 -20.30 36.01
C SER A 330 13.54 -19.26 35.10
N ASP A 331 12.54 -18.55 35.64
CA ASP A 331 11.85 -17.47 34.91
C ASP A 331 12.78 -16.30 34.50
N LYS A 332 13.88 -16.09 35.25
CA LYS A 332 14.83 -14.99 34.99
C LYS A 332 15.98 -15.37 34.05
N THR A 333 16.44 -16.62 34.07
CA THR A 333 17.65 -17.04 33.32
C THR A 333 17.41 -18.25 32.40
N GLY A 334 16.20 -18.81 32.41
CA GLY A 334 15.83 -19.94 31.60
C GLY A 334 15.61 -19.59 30.12
N ARG A 335 15.49 -20.65 29.32
CA ARG A 335 15.18 -20.55 27.88
C ARG A 335 13.91 -21.32 27.55
N TRP A 336 13.30 -20.93 26.44
CA TRP A 336 12.23 -21.70 25.81
C TRP A 336 12.82 -22.85 24.99
N VAL A 337 12.24 -24.01 25.12
CA VAL A 337 12.59 -25.19 24.32
C VAL A 337 11.39 -25.52 23.44
N LEU A 338 11.61 -25.74 22.17
CA LEU A 338 10.59 -26.19 21.25
C LEU A 338 10.38 -27.68 21.38
N ILE A 339 9.13 -28.12 21.46
CA ILE A 339 8.75 -29.52 21.66
C ILE A 339 8.17 -30.11 20.38
N LYS A 340 7.42 -29.30 19.63
CA LYS A 340 6.84 -29.68 18.33
C LYS A 340 7.38 -28.78 17.26
#